data_d9248e83c6a117e45918fea5151a3419
#
_entry.id   d9248e83c6a117e45918fea5151a3419
#
_cell.length_a   1.000
_cell.length_b   1.000
_cell.length_c   1.000
_cell.angle_alpha   90.00
_cell.angle_beta   90.00
_cell.angle_gamma   90.00
#
_symmetry.space_group_name_H-M   'P 1'
#
loop_
_entity.id
_entity.type
_entity.pdbx_description
1 polymer ?
#
loop_
_entity_poly.entity_id
_entity_poly.type
_entity_poly.pdbx_seq_one_letter_code
_entity_poly.pdbx_strand_id
1 'polypeptide(L)'
;FRTRQARPEPAISIKAEAFADDCSLIMPYDEGSIRAATEVLNRFSKISGLTINQGKTQVLKIGGAADMPDLAPDLGLKWVKELTILGINLMADPALTINNFEEKLGEVNSIFNKWQYRNLTVYGRIKIVKTLALSKLTHVVQIIPQLDEKRIKTLQKAVNDFIWKKGYQKKTVVDFETAQLPPWAGGLGIPNIGKFWDALQGNWIHRFFRAPDSCPWKRLAMRDLKTALHMPDLELSDLTSITPRKIGTHAGNISNPFWRKIWNNLQGYTESY
;
A
#
# COMPACT_ATOMS: atom_id res chain seq x y z
N PHE A 1 -41.12 18.55 -1.34
CA PHE A 1 -39.80 17.90 -1.24
C PHE A 1 -39.84 16.98 -0.04
N ARG A 2 -39.98 15.65 -0.25
CA ARG A 2 -39.82 14.65 0.79
C ARG A 2 -38.32 14.38 0.93
N THR A 3 -37.72 14.79 2.02
CA THR A 3 -36.39 14.35 2.44
C THR A 3 -36.43 12.82 2.56
N ARG A 4 -35.82 12.12 1.59
CA ARG A 4 -35.53 10.68 1.78
C ARG A 4 -34.58 10.59 2.97
N GLN A 5 -35.05 10.04 4.08
CA GLN A 5 -34.17 9.63 5.15
C GLN A 5 -33.15 8.65 4.53
N ALA A 6 -31.88 9.05 4.54
CA ALA A 6 -30.80 8.19 4.10
C ALA A 6 -30.89 6.88 4.90
N ARG A 7 -31.06 5.76 4.21
CA ARG A 7 -30.97 4.45 4.87
C ARG A 7 -29.57 4.31 5.38
N PRO A 8 -29.35 3.93 6.64
CA PRO A 8 -28.02 3.68 7.14
C PRO A 8 -27.36 2.63 6.25
N GLU A 9 -26.20 2.97 5.68
CA GLU A 9 -25.45 2.00 4.88
C GLU A 9 -25.14 0.77 5.75
N PRO A 10 -25.34 -0.45 5.23
CA PRO A 10 -25.06 -1.65 5.98
C PRO A 10 -23.59 -1.65 6.41
N ALA A 11 -23.34 -1.98 7.67
CA ALA A 11 -21.99 -2.06 8.21
C ALA A 11 -21.11 -2.94 7.32
N ILE A 12 -19.92 -2.44 6.97
CA ILE A 12 -18.94 -3.21 6.21
C ILE A 12 -18.30 -4.17 7.19
N SER A 13 -18.57 -5.47 7.01
CA SER A 13 -17.97 -6.52 7.82
C SER A 13 -17.00 -7.33 6.96
N ILE A 14 -15.72 -7.31 7.32
CA ILE A 14 -14.68 -8.17 6.75
C ILE A 14 -14.31 -9.13 7.88
N LYS A 15 -14.55 -10.42 7.68
CA LYS A 15 -14.32 -11.43 8.72
C LYS A 15 -13.16 -12.36 8.39
N ALA A 16 -12.97 -12.68 7.13
CA ALA A 16 -11.95 -13.60 6.69
C ALA A 16 -11.43 -13.20 5.31
N GLU A 17 -10.13 -13.32 5.14
CA GLU A 17 -9.42 -13.20 3.87
C GLU A 17 -8.50 -14.40 3.73
N ALA A 18 -8.49 -15.02 2.56
CA ALA A 18 -7.67 -16.18 2.27
C ALA A 18 -6.85 -15.96 1.00
N PHE A 19 -5.60 -16.35 1.03
CA PHE A 19 -4.71 -16.34 -0.12
C PHE A 19 -3.84 -17.60 -0.09
N ALA A 20 -4.07 -18.49 -1.05
CA ALA A 20 -3.48 -19.82 -1.11
C ALA A 20 -3.76 -20.60 0.21
N ASP A 21 -2.74 -20.92 0.96
CA ASP A 21 -2.78 -21.61 2.26
C ASP A 21 -2.88 -20.65 3.45
N ASP A 22 -2.63 -19.36 3.25
CA ASP A 22 -2.73 -18.36 4.31
C ASP A 22 -4.18 -17.90 4.49
N CYS A 23 -4.66 -17.91 5.73
CA CYS A 23 -5.98 -17.41 6.10
C CYS A 23 -5.84 -16.37 7.22
N SER A 24 -6.42 -15.20 7.01
CA SER A 24 -6.46 -14.12 7.99
C SER A 24 -7.89 -13.89 8.46
N LEU A 25 -8.10 -13.86 9.76
CA LEU A 25 -9.40 -13.57 10.37
C LEU A 25 -9.36 -12.19 11.03
N ILE A 26 -10.42 -11.41 10.83
CA ILE A 26 -10.61 -10.11 11.46
C ILE A 26 -11.86 -10.19 12.32
N MET A 27 -11.71 -9.97 13.61
CA MET A 27 -12.79 -10.14 14.57
C MET A 27 -12.75 -9.11 15.70
N PRO A 28 -13.85 -8.87 16.42
CA PRO A 28 -13.84 -8.07 17.63
C PRO A 28 -12.88 -8.63 18.66
N TYR A 29 -12.31 -7.74 19.49
CA TYR A 29 -11.48 -8.14 20.61
C TYR A 29 -12.34 -8.57 21.80
N ASP A 30 -12.82 -9.80 21.75
CA ASP A 30 -13.52 -10.46 22.82
C ASP A 30 -13.24 -11.98 22.81
N GLU A 31 -13.28 -12.59 23.99
CA GLU A 31 -12.93 -14.00 24.16
C GLU A 31 -13.91 -14.93 23.44
N GLY A 32 -15.18 -14.55 23.38
CA GLY A 32 -16.23 -15.34 22.71
C GLY A 32 -15.96 -15.45 21.21
N SER A 33 -15.60 -14.35 20.56
CA SER A 33 -15.23 -14.32 19.14
C SER A 33 -13.99 -15.16 18.84
N ILE A 34 -12.96 -15.10 19.69
CA ILE A 34 -11.73 -15.89 19.54
C ILE A 34 -12.03 -17.39 19.66
N ARG A 35 -12.81 -17.80 20.68
CA ARG A 35 -13.20 -19.20 20.89
C ARG A 35 -14.06 -19.72 19.75
N ALA A 36 -15.06 -18.94 19.30
CA ALA A 36 -15.90 -19.29 18.16
C ALA A 36 -15.08 -19.47 16.86
N ALA A 37 -14.15 -18.57 16.58
CA ALA A 37 -13.27 -18.69 15.43
C ALA A 37 -12.42 -19.95 15.50
N THR A 38 -11.82 -20.24 16.64
CA THR A 38 -11.03 -21.46 16.87
C THR A 38 -11.87 -22.73 16.68
N GLU A 39 -13.11 -22.74 17.16
CA GLU A 39 -14.03 -23.86 16.98
C GLU A 39 -14.36 -24.09 15.50
N VAL A 40 -14.69 -23.01 14.76
CA VAL A 40 -14.98 -23.10 13.33
C VAL A 40 -13.77 -23.64 12.56
N LEU A 41 -12.58 -23.15 12.85
CA LEU A 41 -11.34 -23.63 12.22
C LEU A 41 -11.07 -25.11 12.55
N ASN A 42 -11.28 -25.54 13.79
CA ASN A 42 -11.13 -26.95 14.19
C ASN A 42 -12.18 -27.85 13.49
N ARG A 43 -13.41 -27.36 13.34
CA ARG A 43 -14.44 -28.07 12.59
C ARG A 43 -14.09 -28.20 11.12
N PHE A 44 -13.60 -27.11 10.51
CA PHE A 44 -13.10 -27.11 9.13
C PHE A 44 -11.97 -28.13 8.94
N SER A 45 -11.01 -28.17 9.86
CA SER A 45 -9.90 -29.15 9.84
C SER A 45 -10.39 -30.58 9.82
N LYS A 46 -11.40 -30.91 10.62
CA LYS A 46 -12.00 -32.27 10.68
C LYS A 46 -12.68 -32.66 9.37
N ILE A 47 -13.29 -31.72 8.68
CA ILE A 47 -14.06 -31.98 7.44
C ILE A 47 -13.12 -32.00 6.23
N SER A 48 -12.18 -31.09 6.15
CA SER A 48 -11.30 -30.89 5.00
C SER A 48 -10.05 -31.76 5.03
N GLY A 49 -9.66 -32.29 6.19
CA GLY A 49 -8.37 -32.95 6.40
C GLY A 49 -7.16 -31.98 6.48
N LEU A 50 -7.40 -30.67 6.33
CA LEU A 50 -6.36 -29.65 6.47
C LEU A 50 -6.17 -29.32 7.94
N THR A 51 -4.96 -29.39 8.45
CA THR A 51 -4.66 -29.06 9.85
C THR A 51 -4.11 -27.65 9.99
N ILE A 52 -4.62 -26.93 10.99
CA ILE A 52 -4.12 -25.60 11.35
C ILE A 52 -2.76 -25.75 12.01
N ASN A 53 -1.77 -25.02 11.53
CA ASN A 53 -0.47 -24.97 12.15
C ASN A 53 -0.48 -23.98 13.31
N GLN A 54 -0.76 -24.48 14.53
CA GLN A 54 -0.80 -23.65 15.74
C GLN A 54 0.52 -22.91 15.99
N GLY A 55 1.66 -23.52 15.71
CA GLY A 55 2.97 -22.90 15.90
C GLY A 55 3.23 -21.69 14.99
N LYS A 56 2.53 -21.62 13.84
CA LYS A 56 2.58 -20.49 12.91
C LYS A 56 1.41 -19.51 13.07
N THR A 57 0.35 -19.92 13.77
CA THR A 57 -0.81 -19.06 14.00
C THR A 57 -0.44 -17.94 14.96
N GLN A 58 -0.68 -16.71 14.53
CA GLN A 58 -0.34 -15.51 15.28
C GLN A 58 -1.55 -14.59 15.40
N VAL A 59 -1.62 -13.82 16.47
CA VAL A 59 -2.69 -12.85 16.72
C VAL A 59 -2.07 -11.47 16.94
N LEU A 60 -2.54 -10.49 16.17
CA LEU A 60 -2.16 -9.10 16.30
C LEU A 60 -3.35 -8.31 16.84
N LYS A 61 -3.14 -7.56 17.91
CA LYS A 61 -4.11 -6.60 18.44
C LYS A 61 -3.96 -5.27 17.70
N ILE A 62 -5.09 -4.71 17.23
CA ILE A 62 -5.10 -3.46 16.46
C ILE A 62 -6.12 -2.47 17.04
N GLY A 63 -5.94 -1.19 16.73
CA GLY A 63 -6.84 -0.12 17.20
C GLY A 63 -6.90 -0.03 18.72
N GLY A 64 -8.10 0.10 19.26
CA GLY A 64 -8.30 0.22 20.71
C GLY A 64 -7.88 -0.99 21.54
N ALA A 65 -7.64 -2.13 20.91
CA ALA A 65 -7.20 -3.35 21.59
C ALA A 65 -5.65 -3.46 21.70
N ALA A 66 -4.88 -2.54 21.11
CA ALA A 66 -3.43 -2.64 21.01
C ALA A 66 -2.73 -2.87 22.37
N ASP A 67 -3.19 -2.17 23.41
CA ASP A 67 -2.62 -2.21 24.75
C ASP A 67 -3.41 -3.10 25.74
N MET A 68 -4.42 -3.80 25.25
CA MET A 68 -5.24 -4.68 26.08
C MET A 68 -4.50 -5.99 26.42
N PRO A 69 -4.84 -6.71 27.53
CA PRO A 69 -4.21 -7.98 27.88
C PRO A 69 -4.51 -9.07 26.84
N ASP A 70 -3.71 -10.13 26.81
CA ASP A 70 -3.98 -11.27 25.94
C ASP A 70 -5.22 -12.05 26.43
N LEU A 71 -6.04 -12.49 25.48
CA LEU A 71 -7.27 -13.26 25.76
C LEU A 71 -7.08 -14.74 25.50
N ALA A 72 -7.92 -15.58 26.12
CA ALA A 72 -7.95 -17.03 25.92
C ALA A 72 -6.57 -17.70 26.06
N PRO A 73 -5.88 -17.58 27.20
CA PRO A 73 -4.54 -18.12 27.39
C PRO A 73 -4.48 -19.65 27.27
N ASP A 74 -5.57 -20.33 27.52
CA ASP A 74 -5.77 -21.79 27.37
C ASP A 74 -5.71 -22.27 25.92
N LEU A 75 -5.91 -21.38 24.92
CA LEU A 75 -5.83 -21.74 23.51
C LEU A 75 -4.39 -21.74 22.97
N GLY A 76 -3.40 -21.30 23.74
CA GLY A 76 -2.00 -21.29 23.32
C GLY A 76 -1.71 -20.40 22.12
N LEU A 77 -2.52 -19.36 21.88
CA LEU A 77 -2.36 -18.43 20.77
C LEU A 77 -1.10 -17.56 20.96
N LYS A 78 -0.33 -17.41 19.90
CA LYS A 78 0.85 -16.55 19.92
C LYS A 78 0.47 -15.10 19.63
N TRP A 79 0.38 -14.29 20.66
CA TRP A 79 0.15 -12.84 20.55
C TRP A 79 1.44 -12.13 20.14
N VAL A 80 1.35 -11.29 19.11
CA VAL A 80 2.50 -10.59 18.53
C VAL A 80 2.22 -9.10 18.40
N LYS A 81 3.29 -8.30 18.36
CA LYS A 81 3.22 -6.84 18.07
C LYS A 81 3.34 -6.53 16.59
N GLU A 82 3.79 -7.49 15.83
CA GLU A 82 4.01 -7.40 14.39
C GLU A 82 3.60 -8.72 13.73
N LEU A 83 2.86 -8.63 12.63
CA LEU A 83 2.37 -9.76 11.86
C LEU A 83 2.66 -9.55 10.39
N THR A 84 3.34 -10.50 9.76
CA THR A 84 3.63 -10.43 8.32
C THR A 84 2.51 -11.10 7.52
N ILE A 85 1.84 -10.34 6.66
CA ILE A 85 0.83 -10.85 5.71
C ILE A 85 1.29 -10.52 4.30
N LEU A 86 1.44 -11.54 3.46
CA LEU A 86 1.86 -11.42 2.05
C LEU A 86 3.12 -10.54 1.86
N GLY A 87 4.07 -10.67 2.78
CA GLY A 87 5.34 -9.93 2.74
C GLY A 87 5.25 -8.45 3.19
N ILE A 88 4.15 -8.07 3.84
CA ILE A 88 3.99 -6.78 4.50
C ILE A 88 3.88 -6.98 5.99
N ASN A 89 4.71 -6.29 6.73
CA ASN A 89 4.68 -6.28 8.19
C ASN A 89 3.60 -5.30 8.67
N LEU A 90 2.57 -5.86 9.27
CA LEU A 90 1.49 -5.10 9.92
C LEU A 90 1.83 -4.95 11.39
N MET A 91 1.65 -3.74 11.91
CA MET A 91 1.89 -3.40 13.31
C MET A 91 0.63 -2.84 13.93
N ALA A 92 0.54 -2.92 15.26
CA ALA A 92 -0.57 -2.35 16.01
C ALA A 92 -0.71 -0.84 15.76
N ASP A 93 0.41 -0.12 15.64
CA ASP A 93 0.45 1.28 15.24
C ASP A 93 0.60 1.41 13.71
N PRO A 94 -0.41 1.95 13.01
CA PRO A 94 -0.35 2.16 11.58
C PRO A 94 0.79 3.08 11.12
N ALA A 95 1.28 3.98 11.99
CA ALA A 95 2.38 4.88 11.66
C ALA A 95 3.68 4.11 11.39
N LEU A 96 3.85 2.94 11.99
CA LEU A 96 5.03 2.08 11.80
C LEU A 96 5.02 1.30 10.47
N THR A 97 3.95 1.38 9.69
CA THR A 97 3.88 0.75 8.35
C THR A 97 5.00 1.24 7.43
N ILE A 98 5.53 2.43 7.69
CA ILE A 98 6.68 2.99 6.97
C ILE A 98 7.94 2.12 7.10
N ASN A 99 8.06 1.32 8.15
CA ASN A 99 9.22 0.45 8.37
C ASN A 99 9.39 -0.58 7.24
N ASN A 100 8.29 -0.99 6.60
CA ASN A 100 8.34 -1.83 5.40
C ASN A 100 9.12 -1.17 4.26
N PHE A 101 8.98 0.15 4.09
CA PHE A 101 9.76 0.87 3.11
C PHE A 101 11.23 0.97 3.49
N GLU A 102 11.54 1.28 4.75
CA GLU A 102 12.93 1.40 5.22
C GLU A 102 13.68 0.06 5.08
N GLU A 103 13.02 -1.05 5.36
CA GLU A 103 13.59 -2.40 5.13
C GLU A 103 13.92 -2.61 3.64
N LYS A 104 12.97 -2.31 2.75
CA LYS A 104 13.19 -2.46 1.30
C LYS A 104 14.19 -1.47 0.74
N LEU A 105 14.30 -0.29 1.33
CA LEU A 105 15.38 0.65 1.00
C LEU A 105 16.75 0.07 1.35
N GLY A 106 16.86 -0.64 2.46
CA GLY A 106 18.08 -1.40 2.81
C GLY A 106 18.45 -2.44 1.75
N GLU A 107 17.47 -3.20 1.24
CA GLU A 107 17.68 -4.16 0.14
C GLU A 107 18.14 -3.46 -1.15
N VAL A 108 17.54 -2.31 -1.50
CA VAL A 108 17.92 -1.50 -2.66
C VAL A 108 19.38 -1.05 -2.54
N ASN A 109 19.78 -0.51 -1.38
CA ASN A 109 21.14 -0.10 -1.13
C ASN A 109 22.13 -1.28 -1.19
N SER A 110 21.74 -2.45 -0.71
CA SER A 110 22.53 -3.67 -0.84
C SER A 110 22.74 -4.06 -2.30
N ILE A 111 21.71 -3.93 -3.16
CA ILE A 111 21.82 -4.16 -4.61
C ILE A 111 22.83 -3.17 -5.20
N PHE A 112 22.72 -1.87 -4.91
CA PHE A 112 23.64 -0.86 -5.44
C PHE A 112 25.07 -1.13 -5.01
N ASN A 113 25.30 -1.48 -3.75
CA ASN A 113 26.63 -1.82 -3.23
C ASN A 113 27.24 -3.04 -3.92
N LYS A 114 26.46 -4.08 -4.20
CA LYS A 114 26.93 -5.28 -4.93
C LYS A 114 27.27 -4.99 -6.40
N TRP A 115 26.52 -4.10 -7.04
CA TRP A 115 26.65 -3.84 -8.47
C TRP A 115 27.53 -2.64 -8.83
N GLN A 116 27.85 -1.74 -7.88
CA GLN A 116 28.63 -0.54 -8.14
C GLN A 116 30.05 -0.84 -8.68
N TYR A 117 30.66 -1.93 -8.25
CA TYR A 117 32.00 -2.35 -8.67
C TYR A 117 32.03 -3.07 -10.01
N ARG A 118 30.88 -3.44 -10.55
CA ARG A 118 30.81 -4.08 -11.86
C ARG A 118 31.06 -3.06 -12.97
N ASN A 119 31.77 -3.51 -14.00
CA ASN A 119 32.04 -2.66 -15.17
C ASN A 119 30.80 -2.58 -16.08
N LEU A 120 29.82 -1.79 -15.67
CA LEU A 120 28.56 -1.60 -16.38
C LEU A 120 28.54 -0.24 -17.07
N THR A 121 27.95 -0.21 -18.27
CA THR A 121 27.58 1.04 -18.95
C THR A 121 26.46 1.75 -18.18
N VAL A 122 26.24 3.03 -18.48
CA VAL A 122 25.11 3.81 -17.92
C VAL A 122 23.78 3.09 -18.16
N TYR A 123 23.55 2.58 -19.38
CA TYR A 123 22.33 1.80 -19.69
C TYR A 123 22.21 0.53 -18.87
N GLY A 124 23.32 -0.20 -18.68
CA GLY A 124 23.34 -1.37 -17.82
C GLY A 124 22.94 -1.05 -16.37
N ARG A 125 23.45 0.09 -15.84
CA ARG A 125 23.08 0.56 -14.48
C ARG A 125 21.63 0.96 -14.38
N ILE A 126 21.10 1.68 -15.38
CA ILE A 126 19.66 2.02 -15.43
C ILE A 126 18.82 0.75 -15.44
N LYS A 127 19.25 -0.29 -16.18
CA LYS A 127 18.54 -1.57 -16.21
C LYS A 127 18.53 -2.23 -14.83
N ILE A 128 19.66 -2.27 -14.12
CA ILE A 128 19.73 -2.78 -12.73
C ILE A 128 18.78 -2.01 -11.80
N VAL A 129 18.76 -0.69 -11.89
CA VAL A 129 17.81 0.12 -11.11
C VAL A 129 16.36 -0.32 -11.37
N LYS A 130 15.96 -0.39 -12.64
CA LYS A 130 14.58 -0.70 -13.02
C LYS A 130 14.18 -2.13 -12.67
N THR A 131 15.04 -3.11 -12.91
CA THR A 131 14.68 -4.53 -12.83
C THR A 131 14.94 -5.13 -11.44
N LEU A 132 15.96 -4.69 -10.73
CA LEU A 132 16.33 -5.28 -9.44
C LEU A 132 16.00 -4.36 -8.25
N ALA A 133 16.31 -3.07 -8.35
CA ALA A 133 16.13 -2.17 -7.22
C ALA A 133 14.68 -1.72 -7.06
N LEU A 134 14.07 -1.14 -8.10
CA LEU A 134 12.70 -0.63 -8.01
C LEU A 134 11.65 -1.75 -7.87
N SER A 135 11.91 -2.93 -8.41
CA SER A 135 11.03 -4.09 -8.22
C SER A 135 10.83 -4.46 -6.74
N LYS A 136 11.84 -4.24 -5.89
CA LYS A 136 11.73 -4.46 -4.44
C LYS A 136 10.73 -3.52 -3.77
N LEU A 137 10.58 -2.32 -4.30
CA LEU A 137 9.71 -1.29 -3.77
C LEU A 137 8.28 -1.39 -4.29
N THR A 138 8.06 -1.98 -5.47
CA THR A 138 6.77 -1.95 -6.17
C THR A 138 5.60 -2.43 -5.31
N HIS A 139 5.79 -3.50 -4.55
CA HIS A 139 4.74 -4.06 -3.69
C HIS A 139 4.44 -3.14 -2.51
N VAL A 140 5.48 -2.73 -1.80
CA VAL A 140 5.38 -1.89 -0.59
C VAL A 140 4.81 -0.52 -0.91
N VAL A 141 5.25 0.11 -2.01
CA VAL A 141 4.78 1.43 -2.46
C VAL A 141 3.27 1.48 -2.68
N GLN A 142 2.67 0.38 -3.13
CA GLN A 142 1.23 0.31 -3.37
C GLN A 142 0.39 0.31 -2.08
N ILE A 143 1.00 0.04 -0.93
CA ILE A 143 0.29 -0.15 0.35
C ILE A 143 0.58 0.97 1.33
N ILE A 144 1.80 1.53 1.31
CA ILE A 144 2.18 2.63 2.22
C ILE A 144 1.42 3.91 1.84
N PRO A 145 0.72 4.54 2.80
CA PRO A 145 -0.15 5.68 2.52
C PRO A 145 0.60 6.88 1.95
N GLN A 146 1.78 7.16 2.48
CA GLN A 146 2.56 8.35 2.05
C GLN A 146 4.04 8.18 2.40
N LEU A 147 4.92 8.45 1.42
CA LEU A 147 6.30 8.81 1.69
C LEU A 147 6.45 10.32 1.75
N ASP A 148 7.26 10.78 2.68
CA ASP A 148 7.66 12.16 2.71
C ASP A 148 8.62 12.49 1.53
N GLU A 149 8.64 13.76 1.16
CA GLU A 149 9.47 14.24 0.06
C GLU A 149 10.97 14.00 0.31
N LYS A 150 11.39 14.00 1.58
CA LYS A 150 12.77 13.73 1.99
C LYS A 150 13.19 12.31 1.62
N ARG A 151 12.35 11.31 1.87
CA ARG A 151 12.61 9.91 1.52
C ARG A 151 12.66 9.71 0.01
N ILE A 152 11.74 10.33 -0.72
CA ILE A 152 11.72 10.30 -2.20
C ILE A 152 13.01 10.90 -2.75
N LYS A 153 13.43 12.07 -2.26
CA LYS A 153 14.69 12.73 -2.67
C LYS A 153 15.92 11.89 -2.31
N THR A 154 15.92 11.26 -1.14
CA THR A 154 17.02 10.39 -0.71
C THR A 154 17.18 9.18 -1.64
N LEU A 155 16.08 8.51 -1.97
CA LEU A 155 16.09 7.38 -2.90
C LEU A 155 16.50 7.84 -4.33
N GLN A 156 15.96 8.98 -4.81
CA GLN A 156 16.35 9.53 -6.11
C GLN A 156 17.85 9.82 -6.16
N LYS A 157 18.40 10.38 -5.08
CA LYS A 157 19.84 10.63 -4.97
C LYS A 157 20.63 9.32 -5.03
N ALA A 158 20.23 8.29 -4.27
CA ALA A 158 20.89 6.98 -4.29
C ALA A 158 20.88 6.34 -5.69
N VAL A 159 19.76 6.44 -6.41
CA VAL A 159 19.63 5.98 -7.80
C VAL A 159 20.59 6.74 -8.71
N ASN A 160 20.64 8.06 -8.61
CA ASN A 160 21.50 8.89 -9.43
C ASN A 160 22.99 8.62 -9.12
N ASP A 161 23.36 8.53 -7.84
CA ASP A 161 24.72 8.21 -7.40
C ASP A 161 25.19 6.85 -7.94
N PHE A 162 24.30 5.85 -7.98
CA PHE A 162 24.60 4.54 -8.56
C PHE A 162 24.76 4.60 -10.09
N ILE A 163 23.87 5.30 -10.81
CA ILE A 163 23.91 5.39 -12.27
C ILE A 163 25.18 6.11 -12.73
N TRP A 164 25.50 7.24 -12.11
CA TRP A 164 26.61 8.11 -12.52
C TRP A 164 27.95 7.79 -11.85
N LYS A 165 28.07 6.71 -11.09
CA LYS A 165 29.30 6.36 -10.34
C LYS A 165 29.84 7.54 -9.54
N LYS A 166 29.17 7.91 -8.47
CA LYS A 166 29.63 9.01 -7.60
C LYS A 166 31.12 8.85 -7.24
N GLY A 167 31.92 9.84 -7.60
CA GLY A 167 33.39 9.84 -7.43
C GLY A 167 34.18 9.78 -8.72
N TYR A 168 33.63 9.33 -9.85
CA TYR A 168 34.32 9.31 -11.14
C TYR A 168 33.99 10.51 -12.05
N GLN A 169 32.81 11.14 -11.85
CA GLN A 169 32.44 12.32 -12.63
C GLN A 169 31.90 13.40 -11.69
N LYS A 170 32.59 14.55 -11.66
CA LYS A 170 32.22 15.72 -10.85
C LYS A 170 31.00 16.48 -11.38
N LYS A 171 30.55 16.23 -12.61
CA LYS A 171 29.35 16.84 -13.22
C LYS A 171 28.60 15.81 -14.05
N THR A 172 27.25 15.77 -13.89
CA THR A 172 26.38 15.12 -14.85
C THR A 172 26.48 15.86 -16.18
N VAL A 173 26.76 15.14 -17.26
CA VAL A 173 26.91 15.72 -18.61
C VAL A 173 25.57 16.12 -19.21
N VAL A 174 24.48 15.54 -18.66
CA VAL A 174 23.11 15.72 -19.14
C VAL A 174 22.27 16.22 -18.00
N ASP A 175 21.40 17.19 -18.28
CA ASP A 175 20.39 17.65 -17.34
C ASP A 175 19.48 16.48 -16.91
N PHE A 176 19.03 16.50 -15.64
CA PHE A 176 18.26 15.40 -15.07
C PHE A 176 16.90 15.21 -15.75
N GLU A 177 16.23 16.30 -16.15
CA GLU A 177 14.94 16.23 -16.86
C GLU A 177 15.10 15.57 -18.23
N THR A 178 16.12 15.97 -18.97
CA THR A 178 16.48 15.36 -20.26
C THR A 178 16.86 13.89 -20.09
N ALA A 179 17.63 13.54 -19.04
CA ALA A 179 18.03 12.17 -18.78
C ALA A 179 16.86 11.23 -18.44
N GLN A 180 15.75 11.76 -17.94
CA GLN A 180 14.52 10.99 -17.69
C GLN A 180 13.74 10.66 -18.95
N LEU A 181 13.88 11.46 -20.02
CA LEU A 181 13.19 11.19 -21.28
C LEU A 181 13.54 9.78 -21.79
N PRO A 182 12.61 9.14 -22.49
CA PRO A 182 12.89 7.84 -23.08
C PRO A 182 13.95 7.95 -24.19
N PRO A 183 14.69 6.87 -24.51
CA PRO A 183 15.78 6.89 -25.50
C PRO A 183 15.37 7.42 -26.88
N TRP A 184 14.14 7.11 -27.31
CA TRP A 184 13.62 7.62 -28.59
C TRP A 184 13.37 9.14 -28.61
N ALA A 185 13.27 9.78 -27.43
CA ALA A 185 13.18 11.23 -27.27
C ALA A 185 14.52 11.88 -26.87
N GLY A 186 15.64 11.18 -27.04
CA GLY A 186 16.98 11.67 -26.75
C GLY A 186 17.42 11.57 -25.29
N GLY A 187 16.62 10.93 -24.43
CA GLY A 187 16.96 10.71 -23.03
C GLY A 187 17.65 9.36 -22.77
N LEU A 188 17.86 9.06 -21.49
CA LEU A 188 18.44 7.80 -21.02
C LEU A 188 17.39 6.90 -20.35
N GLY A 189 16.19 7.43 -20.11
CA GLY A 189 15.12 6.75 -19.40
C GLY A 189 15.45 6.52 -17.94
N ILE A 190 16.16 7.43 -17.28
CA ILE A 190 16.41 7.35 -15.83
C ILE A 190 15.08 7.46 -15.09
N PRO A 191 14.77 6.57 -14.15
CA PRO A 191 13.51 6.63 -13.45
C PRO A 191 13.43 7.85 -12.52
N ASN A 192 12.30 8.57 -12.59
CA ASN A 192 11.90 9.55 -11.59
C ASN A 192 11.14 8.83 -10.50
N ILE A 193 11.68 8.84 -9.28
CA ILE A 193 11.12 8.09 -8.15
C ILE A 193 9.77 8.65 -7.72
N GLY A 194 9.58 9.98 -7.75
CA GLY A 194 8.29 10.59 -7.43
C GLY A 194 7.20 10.15 -8.41
N LYS A 195 7.47 10.28 -9.72
CA LYS A 195 6.54 9.85 -10.77
C LYS A 195 6.27 8.34 -10.74
N PHE A 196 7.30 7.53 -10.45
CA PHE A 196 7.15 6.09 -10.29
C PHE A 196 6.19 5.76 -9.11
N TRP A 197 6.36 6.47 -7.99
CA TRP A 197 5.50 6.33 -6.84
C TRP A 197 4.06 6.72 -7.15
N ASP A 198 3.87 7.91 -7.69
CA ASP A 198 2.55 8.43 -8.05
C ASP A 198 1.84 7.51 -9.05
N ALA A 199 2.54 6.98 -10.05
CA ALA A 199 1.96 6.03 -11.00
C ALA A 199 1.47 4.73 -10.35
N LEU A 200 2.24 4.17 -9.40
CA LEU A 200 1.84 2.97 -8.68
C LEU A 200 0.62 3.21 -7.78
N GLN A 201 0.56 4.35 -7.11
CA GLN A 201 -0.59 4.74 -6.30
C GLN A 201 -1.80 5.11 -7.17
N GLY A 202 -1.58 5.82 -8.28
CA GLY A 202 -2.64 6.18 -9.24
C GLY A 202 -3.36 4.97 -9.82
N ASN A 203 -2.69 3.84 -9.94
CA ASN A 203 -3.32 2.60 -10.37
C ASN A 203 -4.47 2.14 -9.44
N TRP A 204 -4.53 2.60 -8.19
CA TRP A 204 -5.65 2.34 -7.31
C TRP A 204 -6.94 3.04 -7.74
N ILE A 205 -6.85 4.22 -8.36
CA ILE A 205 -8.01 4.88 -8.97
C ILE A 205 -8.60 3.98 -10.07
N HIS A 206 -7.72 3.44 -10.92
CA HIS A 206 -8.14 2.54 -11.99
C HIS A 206 -8.80 1.26 -11.44
N ARG A 207 -8.21 0.67 -10.38
CA ARG A 207 -8.80 -0.48 -9.68
C ARG A 207 -10.14 -0.11 -9.05
N PHE A 208 -10.26 1.08 -8.45
CA PHE A 208 -11.48 1.55 -7.80
C PHE A 208 -12.67 1.58 -8.78
N PHE A 209 -12.48 2.11 -9.99
CA PHE A 209 -13.54 2.14 -10.99
C PHE A 209 -13.87 0.75 -11.57
N ARG A 210 -12.92 -0.16 -11.63
CA ARG A 210 -13.10 -1.49 -12.21
C ARG A 210 -13.56 -2.57 -11.22
N ALA A 211 -13.26 -2.40 -9.95
CA ALA A 211 -13.61 -3.39 -8.93
C ALA A 211 -15.14 -3.48 -8.77
N PRO A 212 -15.68 -4.68 -8.52
CA PRO A 212 -17.08 -4.84 -8.15
C PRO A 212 -17.45 -4.02 -6.91
N ASP A 213 -18.69 -3.53 -6.84
CA ASP A 213 -19.17 -2.75 -5.69
C ASP A 213 -19.25 -3.58 -4.40
N SER A 214 -19.26 -4.91 -4.53
CA SER A 214 -19.19 -5.84 -3.40
C SER A 214 -17.81 -5.87 -2.72
N CYS A 215 -16.75 -5.35 -3.36
CA CYS A 215 -15.41 -5.35 -2.78
C CYS A 215 -15.35 -4.51 -1.49
N PRO A 216 -14.94 -5.09 -0.34
CA PRO A 216 -14.94 -4.41 0.95
C PRO A 216 -14.10 -3.13 0.96
N TRP A 217 -12.87 -3.17 0.40
CA TRP A 217 -12.00 -2.01 0.36
C TRP A 217 -12.57 -0.87 -0.50
N LYS A 218 -13.28 -1.18 -1.61
CA LYS A 218 -13.96 -0.18 -2.45
C LYS A 218 -15.10 0.50 -1.69
N ARG A 219 -15.89 -0.27 -0.96
CA ARG A 219 -16.96 0.25 -0.12
C ARG A 219 -16.42 1.17 0.98
N LEU A 220 -15.30 0.79 1.62
CA LEU A 220 -14.63 1.66 2.60
C LEU A 220 -14.15 2.97 1.96
N ALA A 221 -13.48 2.89 0.82
CA ALA A 221 -12.99 4.06 0.09
C ALA A 221 -14.15 4.98 -0.35
N MET A 222 -15.26 4.41 -0.83
CA MET A 222 -16.45 5.17 -1.22
C MET A 222 -17.11 5.85 -0.02
N ARG A 223 -17.23 5.15 1.11
CA ARG A 223 -17.77 5.73 2.36
C ARG A 223 -16.94 6.93 2.81
N ASP A 224 -15.62 6.78 2.83
CA ASP A 224 -14.72 7.87 3.23
C ASP A 224 -14.85 9.07 2.27
N LEU A 225 -15.01 8.82 0.96
CA LEU A 225 -15.21 9.85 -0.05
C LEU A 225 -16.58 10.56 0.11
N LYS A 226 -17.66 9.82 0.33
CA LYS A 226 -18.99 10.36 0.63
C LYS A 226 -18.96 11.32 1.82
N THR A 227 -18.28 10.89 2.89
CA THR A 227 -18.12 11.71 4.10
C THR A 227 -17.32 12.99 3.81
N ALA A 228 -16.22 12.88 3.09
CA ALA A 228 -15.36 14.02 2.76
C ALA A 228 -16.04 15.06 1.84
N LEU A 229 -16.86 14.60 0.89
CA LEU A 229 -17.61 15.44 -0.04
C LEU A 229 -18.92 15.96 0.54
N HIS A 230 -19.34 15.49 1.73
CA HIS A 230 -20.67 15.74 2.31
C HIS A 230 -21.83 15.34 1.37
N MET A 231 -21.64 14.24 0.63
CA MET A 231 -22.58 13.69 -0.34
C MET A 231 -22.94 12.23 0.04
N PRO A 232 -23.89 12.02 0.96
CA PRO A 232 -24.21 10.66 1.44
C PRO A 232 -24.78 9.75 0.35
N ASP A 233 -25.51 10.34 -0.62
CA ASP A 233 -26.13 9.61 -1.72
C ASP A 233 -25.23 9.49 -2.97
N LEU A 234 -23.93 9.83 -2.85
CA LEU A 234 -22.97 9.75 -3.95
C LEU A 234 -22.88 8.32 -4.49
N GLU A 235 -23.11 8.16 -5.79
CA GLU A 235 -22.90 6.90 -6.49
C GLU A 235 -21.63 6.93 -7.35
N LEU A 236 -21.18 5.76 -7.80
CA LEU A 236 -19.99 5.67 -8.65
C LEU A 236 -20.16 6.42 -9.97
N SER A 237 -21.38 6.40 -10.53
CA SER A 237 -21.78 7.15 -11.73
C SER A 237 -21.59 8.65 -11.58
N ASP A 238 -21.83 9.18 -10.39
CA ASP A 238 -21.72 10.61 -10.12
C ASP A 238 -20.27 11.10 -10.13
N LEU A 239 -19.33 10.23 -9.82
CA LEU A 239 -17.90 10.55 -9.82
C LEU A 239 -17.40 10.97 -11.21
N THR A 240 -18.03 10.50 -12.28
CA THR A 240 -17.70 10.91 -13.66
C THR A 240 -18.11 12.38 -13.95
N SER A 241 -19.08 12.88 -13.20
CA SER A 241 -19.59 14.26 -13.31
C SER A 241 -18.88 15.23 -12.37
N ILE A 242 -18.17 14.72 -11.35
CA ILE A 242 -17.43 15.53 -10.39
C ILE A 242 -16.03 15.77 -10.93
N THR A 243 -15.64 17.03 -11.03
CA THR A 243 -14.29 17.36 -11.49
C THR A 243 -13.23 16.81 -10.54
N PRO A 244 -12.09 16.28 -11.06
CA PRO A 244 -10.98 15.82 -10.22
C PRO A 244 -10.51 16.86 -9.20
N ARG A 245 -10.53 18.14 -9.60
CA ARG A 245 -10.20 19.27 -8.73
C ARG A 245 -11.12 19.36 -7.51
N LYS A 246 -12.45 19.17 -7.70
CA LYS A 246 -13.40 19.20 -6.58
C LYS A 246 -13.14 18.06 -5.59
N ILE A 247 -12.85 16.87 -6.10
CA ILE A 247 -12.48 15.73 -5.24
C ILE A 247 -11.19 16.05 -4.48
N GLY A 248 -10.15 16.55 -5.16
CA GLY A 248 -8.87 16.89 -4.54
C GLY A 248 -9.00 17.93 -3.42
N THR A 249 -9.81 18.99 -3.60
CA THR A 249 -10.03 20.02 -2.56
C THR A 249 -10.65 19.45 -1.28
N HIS A 250 -11.49 18.43 -1.37
CA HIS A 250 -12.15 17.82 -0.20
C HIS A 250 -11.43 16.57 0.32
N ALA A 251 -10.48 16.04 -0.42
CA ALA A 251 -9.75 14.84 -0.04
C ALA A 251 -8.98 14.99 1.28
N GLY A 252 -8.62 16.21 1.69
CA GLY A 252 -8.04 16.51 3.00
C GLY A 252 -8.89 16.04 4.18
N ASN A 253 -10.22 15.96 4.01
CA ASN A 253 -11.16 15.50 5.02
C ASN A 253 -11.29 13.97 5.11
N ILE A 254 -10.63 13.22 4.22
CA ILE A 254 -10.63 11.76 4.26
C ILE A 254 -9.81 11.29 5.44
N SER A 255 -10.40 10.47 6.31
CA SER A 255 -9.76 9.97 7.52
C SER A 255 -8.61 9.00 7.20
N ASN A 256 -8.81 8.12 6.23
CA ASN A 256 -7.80 7.16 5.82
C ASN A 256 -6.66 7.83 5.03
N PRO A 257 -5.42 7.85 5.54
CA PRO A 257 -4.30 8.58 4.92
C PRO A 257 -3.92 8.04 3.54
N PHE A 258 -4.12 6.74 3.30
CA PHE A 258 -3.87 6.12 1.99
C PHE A 258 -4.83 6.69 0.92
N TRP A 259 -6.14 6.64 1.16
CA TRP A 259 -7.14 7.17 0.23
C TRP A 259 -7.07 8.69 0.11
N ARG A 260 -6.74 9.39 1.20
CA ARG A 260 -6.49 10.83 1.18
C ARG A 260 -5.44 11.21 0.13
N LYS A 261 -4.30 10.52 0.13
CA LYS A 261 -3.21 10.76 -0.84
C LYS A 261 -3.66 10.47 -2.28
N ILE A 262 -4.34 9.34 -2.50
CA ILE A 262 -4.81 8.94 -3.83
C ILE A 262 -5.78 9.98 -4.40
N TRP A 263 -6.77 10.38 -3.63
CA TRP A 263 -7.77 11.36 -4.07
C TRP A 263 -7.21 12.79 -4.20
N ASN A 264 -6.25 13.20 -3.37
CA ASN A 264 -5.56 14.47 -3.53
C ASN A 264 -4.82 14.58 -4.88
N ASN A 265 -4.26 13.48 -5.34
CA ASN A 265 -3.46 13.45 -6.57
C ASN A 265 -4.30 13.08 -7.80
N LEU A 266 -5.63 12.93 -7.68
CA LEU A 266 -6.49 12.48 -8.77
C LEU A 266 -6.33 13.33 -10.04
N GLN A 267 -6.23 14.64 -9.92
CA GLN A 267 -6.04 15.54 -11.05
C GLN A 267 -4.77 15.20 -11.83
N GLY A 268 -3.65 15.03 -11.15
CA GLY A 268 -2.38 14.66 -11.80
C GLY A 268 -2.43 13.31 -12.50
N TYR A 269 -3.26 12.36 -12.01
CA TYR A 269 -3.41 11.04 -12.64
C TYR A 269 -4.27 11.11 -13.92
N THR A 270 -5.24 12.04 -14.00
CA THR A 270 -6.12 12.18 -15.16
C THR A 270 -5.47 12.98 -16.30
N GLU A 271 -4.54 13.85 -16.01
CA GLU A 271 -3.77 14.62 -17.00
C GLU A 271 -2.65 13.83 -17.67
N SER A 272 -2.30 12.65 -17.11
CA SER A 272 -1.20 11.81 -17.58
C SER A 272 -1.62 10.70 -18.56
N TYR A 273 -2.90 10.61 -18.89
CA TYR A 273 -3.53 9.68 -19.83
C TYR A 273 -4.34 10.42 -20.88
#